data_9da063c967094c63b2ebfbffe5b3a160
#
_entry.id   9da063c967094c63b2ebfbffe5b3a160
#
_cell.length_a   1.000
_cell.length_b   1.000
_cell.length_c   1.000
_cell.angle_alpha   90.00
_cell.angle_beta   90.00
_cell.angle_gamma   90.00
#
_symmetry.space_group_name_H-M   'P 1'
#
loop_
_entity.id
_entity.type
_entity.pdbx_description
1 polymer ?
#
loop_
_entity_poly.entity_id
_entity_poly.type
_entity_poly.pdbx_seq_one_letter_code
_entity_poly.pdbx_strand_id
1 'polypeptide(L)'
;MHQDGFWQEGQYKRSGLISKPGIVRRAQRETDRRGGVYSSANKDSLSVVTKLVTTAAMIGKKLNKLIQKSRVFILYALFFLIGLQASFAAKIVELNIKGPIGPATVDYLERGIQSSQDADLIVILIDTPGGLYDSTRNIIQLFLLSDVPIITYVSPTGARAASAGTYLMYASTLAAMAPGTQMGAASPVSLGTGFSEGEKDEKKKSAMENKVTHDAVATIRSLAQLRGRDPDFAEKAVTEGKSITANEALNKGVINYIAKNRNDLLSQVHGIKVSQNNKTITINTESPDVQVINPDWRTRFLSVITNPTVAYLLLLLGIYGIFFELVNPGYVLPGVVGAVSMLFALYALQLLPINYAGLGLIILGILFVIAEAFTPSFGALGVGGTVSFILGSIMLMNTEHIAFQIAWSAIWAMAVLNILIFVLVLGMLVKSRNQKIRHGLETLVGAKGRALGDINLEGQAVIKGEIWNVHSNSPIAANKSIKVMRASGLLLEVEEDQSVY
;
A
#
# COMPACT_ATOMS: atom_id res chain seq x y z
N MET A 1 -66.68 2.12 18.26
CA MET A 1 -66.99 2.49 19.65
C MET A 1 -66.01 3.58 19.99
N HIS A 2 -66.41 4.84 19.82
CA HIS A 2 -66.92 5.82 20.80
C HIS A 2 -65.98 5.95 22.02
N GLN A 3 -65.44 7.14 22.38
CA GLN A 3 -65.96 8.50 22.59
C GLN A 3 -64.75 9.42 22.75
N ASP A 4 -64.68 10.54 22.11
CA ASP A 4 -64.99 11.93 22.55
C ASP A 4 -64.43 12.37 23.91
N GLY A 5 -63.68 13.47 23.89
CA GLY A 5 -63.18 14.19 25.07
C GLY A 5 -62.56 15.54 24.72
N PHE A 6 -63.40 16.49 24.40
CA PHE A 6 -63.41 17.93 24.74
C PHE A 6 -62.16 18.49 25.45
N TRP A 7 -61.57 19.51 24.82
CA TRP A 7 -60.79 20.53 25.49
C TRP A 7 -61.43 21.93 25.26
N GLN A 8 -61.91 22.49 26.35
CA GLN A 8 -62.44 23.86 26.44
C GLN A 8 -61.33 24.90 26.29
N GLU A 9 -61.59 25.88 25.44
CA GLU A 9 -60.87 27.14 25.35
C GLU A 9 -61.05 27.97 26.63
N GLY A 10 -60.01 28.22 27.40
CA GLY A 10 -59.91 29.21 28.46
C GLY A 10 -59.53 30.55 27.89
N GLN A 11 -60.55 31.38 27.71
CA GLN A 11 -60.36 32.79 27.38
C GLN A 11 -59.83 33.60 28.56
N TYR A 12 -58.54 33.98 28.49
CA TYR A 12 -57.98 35.02 29.35
C TYR A 12 -58.31 36.40 28.78
N LYS A 13 -59.34 37.10 29.36
CA LYS A 13 -59.64 38.51 29.12
C LYS A 13 -58.44 39.36 29.56
N ARG A 14 -57.73 39.95 28.64
CA ARG A 14 -56.85 41.09 28.88
C ARG A 14 -57.70 42.32 29.16
N SER A 15 -57.74 42.82 30.41
CA SER A 15 -58.21 44.10 30.80
C SER A 15 -57.32 45.20 30.20
N GLY A 16 -57.70 45.73 29.07
CA GLY A 16 -57.07 46.90 28.47
C GLY A 16 -57.57 48.14 29.13
N LEU A 17 -56.76 48.80 29.92
CA LEU A 17 -56.99 50.18 30.33
C LEU A 17 -56.74 51.10 29.12
N ILE A 18 -57.78 51.33 28.35
CA ILE A 18 -57.76 52.35 27.31
C ILE A 18 -58.02 53.70 28.00
N SER A 19 -57.04 54.58 28.07
CA SER A 19 -57.17 55.97 28.46
C SER A 19 -58.07 56.67 27.42
N LYS A 20 -59.35 56.80 27.78
CA LYS A 20 -60.32 57.59 26.96
C LYS A 20 -59.98 59.08 27.04
N PRO A 21 -59.93 59.85 25.92
CA PRO A 21 -59.69 61.31 25.87
C PRO A 21 -60.84 62.17 26.43
N GLY A 22 -61.83 61.54 27.05
CA GLY A 22 -63.04 62.24 27.53
C GLY A 22 -62.94 62.91 28.90
N ILE A 23 -61.93 62.53 29.72
CA ILE A 23 -61.90 63.04 31.14
C ILE A 23 -61.24 64.41 31.21
N VAL A 24 -60.37 64.80 30.28
CA VAL A 24 -59.79 66.18 30.30
C VAL A 24 -60.71 67.22 29.82
N ARG A 25 -61.75 66.98 28.95
CA ARG A 25 -62.73 67.95 28.48
C ARG A 25 -63.88 68.22 29.48
N ARG A 26 -64.07 67.37 30.49
CA ARG A 26 -65.07 67.52 31.51
C ARG A 26 -64.61 68.45 32.64
N ALA A 27 -63.39 68.44 32.98
CA ALA A 27 -62.79 69.32 33.99
C ALA A 27 -62.67 70.77 33.52
N GLN A 28 -62.55 71.03 32.24
CA GLN A 28 -62.50 72.37 31.65
C GLN A 28 -63.87 73.07 31.49
N ARG A 29 -64.98 72.33 31.48
CA ARG A 29 -66.35 72.91 31.42
C ARG A 29 -66.95 73.25 32.79
N GLU A 30 -66.47 72.73 33.87
CA GLU A 30 -66.94 73.02 35.25
C GLU A 30 -66.23 74.25 35.85
N THR A 31 -65.08 74.65 35.34
CA THR A 31 -64.35 75.83 35.80
C THR A 31 -64.88 77.16 35.17
N ASP A 32 -65.58 77.12 34.03
CA ASP A 32 -66.14 78.32 33.35
C ASP A 32 -67.47 78.76 33.88
N ARG A 33 -68.10 78.08 34.86
CA ARG A 33 -69.42 78.43 35.42
C ARG A 33 -69.44 79.07 36.78
N ARG A 34 -68.29 79.26 37.43
CA ARG A 34 -68.20 80.02 38.69
C ARG A 34 -67.19 81.13 38.52
N GLY A 35 -67.69 82.22 37.96
CA GLY A 35 -66.96 83.49 37.98
C GLY A 35 -66.95 84.05 39.39
N GLY A 36 -65.79 84.47 39.86
CA GLY A 36 -65.66 85.27 41.07
C GLY A 36 -64.36 84.98 41.82
N VAL A 37 -63.43 85.89 41.58
CA VAL A 37 -62.41 86.31 42.55
C VAL A 37 -61.64 85.17 43.27
N TYR A 38 -60.48 84.72 42.77
CA TYR A 38 -59.33 84.43 43.63
C TYR A 38 -58.01 84.67 42.84
N SER A 39 -57.14 85.30 43.51
CA SER A 39 -55.82 85.82 43.39
C SER A 39 -54.87 85.13 42.42
N SER A 40 -53.99 85.90 41.80
CA SER A 40 -52.92 85.55 40.85
C SER A 40 -51.88 84.44 41.27
N ALA A 41 -51.97 83.92 42.49
CA ALA A 41 -51.09 82.92 43.03
C ALA A 41 -51.40 81.48 42.51
N ASN A 42 -52.47 81.19 41.85
CA ASN A 42 -52.86 79.84 41.45
C ASN A 42 -52.60 79.51 40.00
N LYS A 43 -52.12 80.48 39.18
CA LYS A 43 -51.71 80.22 37.79
C LYS A 43 -50.28 79.60 37.67
N ASP A 44 -49.39 79.98 38.58
CA ASP A 44 -48.02 79.46 38.55
C ASP A 44 -47.93 78.00 39.04
N SER A 45 -48.74 77.69 40.09
CA SER A 45 -48.77 76.29 40.58
C SER A 45 -49.42 75.32 39.54
N LEU A 46 -50.39 75.73 38.78
CA LEU A 46 -51.06 74.95 37.74
C LEU A 46 -50.11 74.76 36.53
N SER A 47 -49.29 75.76 36.22
CA SER A 47 -48.31 75.67 35.12
C SER A 47 -47.15 74.72 35.49
N VAL A 48 -46.72 74.72 36.74
CA VAL A 48 -45.69 73.80 37.24
C VAL A 48 -46.21 72.40 37.25
N VAL A 49 -47.41 72.10 37.70
CA VAL A 49 -48.00 70.71 37.69
C VAL A 49 -48.18 70.23 36.24
N THR A 50 -48.63 71.09 35.33
CA THR A 50 -48.80 70.72 33.91
C THR A 50 -47.49 70.45 33.25
N LYS A 51 -46.42 71.23 33.56
CA LYS A 51 -45.04 70.95 33.11
C LYS A 51 -44.50 69.64 33.68
N LEU A 52 -44.73 69.34 34.95
CA LEU A 52 -44.29 68.07 35.59
C LEU A 52 -45.00 66.86 34.97
N VAL A 53 -46.32 66.94 34.74
CA VAL A 53 -47.12 65.89 34.11
C VAL A 53 -46.63 65.62 32.64
N THR A 54 -46.45 66.76 31.90
CA THR A 54 -45.93 66.62 30.52
C THR A 54 -44.50 66.09 30.46
N THR A 55 -43.64 66.51 31.41
CA THR A 55 -42.30 65.98 31.48
C THR A 55 -42.29 64.51 31.89
N ALA A 56 -43.10 64.09 32.90
CA ALA A 56 -43.28 62.71 33.27
C ALA A 56 -43.86 61.84 32.11
N ALA A 57 -44.81 62.37 31.32
CA ALA A 57 -45.32 61.69 30.14
C ALA A 57 -44.25 61.53 29.03
N MET A 58 -43.40 62.55 28.83
CA MET A 58 -42.27 62.48 27.90
C MET A 58 -41.21 61.49 28.35
N ILE A 59 -40.87 61.48 29.67
CA ILE A 59 -39.91 60.47 30.24
C ILE A 59 -40.51 59.08 30.10
N GLY A 60 -41.79 58.89 30.38
CA GLY A 60 -42.47 57.58 30.21
C GLY A 60 -42.42 57.08 28.74
N LYS A 61 -42.67 57.98 27.77
CA LYS A 61 -42.55 57.67 26.34
C LYS A 61 -41.13 57.34 25.91
N LYS A 62 -40.12 58.06 26.44
CA LYS A 62 -38.67 57.75 26.18
C LYS A 62 -38.29 56.43 26.82
N LEU A 63 -38.72 56.18 28.05
CA LEU A 63 -38.44 54.93 28.76
C LEU A 63 -39.07 53.70 28.06
N ASN A 64 -40.36 53.84 27.59
CA ASN A 64 -41.00 52.78 26.81
C ASN A 64 -40.28 52.51 25.46
N LYS A 65 -39.82 53.57 24.77
CA LYS A 65 -39.01 53.39 23.56
C LYS A 65 -37.67 52.69 23.86
N LEU A 66 -37.05 53.02 24.99
CA LEU A 66 -35.80 52.38 25.40
C LEU A 66 -36.01 50.88 25.74
N ILE A 67 -37.09 50.59 26.49
CA ILE A 67 -37.48 49.19 26.83
C ILE A 67 -37.85 48.38 25.57
N GLN A 68 -38.53 48.99 24.62
CA GLN A 68 -38.82 48.33 23.34
C GLN A 68 -37.56 48.07 22.53
N LYS A 69 -36.61 49.01 22.47
CA LYS A 69 -35.33 48.81 21.78
C LYS A 69 -34.49 47.75 22.47
N SER A 70 -34.45 47.72 23.81
CA SER A 70 -33.71 46.69 24.54
C SER A 70 -34.34 45.30 24.38
N ARG A 71 -35.66 45.18 24.34
CA ARG A 71 -36.36 43.91 24.04
C ARG A 71 -36.05 43.38 22.65
N VAL A 72 -36.03 44.25 21.66
CA VAL A 72 -35.66 43.90 20.30
C VAL A 72 -34.19 43.48 20.20
N PHE A 73 -33.31 44.22 20.89
CA PHE A 73 -31.87 43.86 20.96
C PHE A 73 -31.62 42.51 21.66
N ILE A 74 -32.34 42.27 22.78
CA ILE A 74 -32.26 40.98 23.50
C ILE A 74 -32.78 39.82 22.61
N LEU A 75 -33.87 40.06 21.86
CA LEU A 75 -34.38 39.07 20.89
C LEU A 75 -33.39 38.77 19.77
N TYR A 76 -32.75 39.80 19.22
CA TYR A 76 -31.67 39.60 18.20
C TYR A 76 -30.44 38.92 18.80
N ALA A 77 -30.03 39.28 20.03
CA ALA A 77 -28.94 38.62 20.72
C ALA A 77 -29.22 37.15 21.03
N LEU A 78 -30.46 36.83 21.43
CA LEU A 78 -30.92 35.44 21.64
C LEU A 78 -30.98 34.67 20.33
N PHE A 79 -31.46 35.28 19.26
CA PHE A 79 -31.51 34.67 17.93
C PHE A 79 -30.09 34.43 17.37
N PHE A 80 -29.18 35.37 17.62
CA PHE A 80 -27.76 35.24 17.27
C PHE A 80 -27.06 34.15 18.11
N LEU A 81 -27.36 34.05 19.40
CA LEU A 81 -26.85 32.98 20.30
C LEU A 81 -27.40 31.60 19.93
N ILE A 82 -28.66 31.51 19.50
CA ILE A 82 -29.26 30.26 18.98
C ILE A 82 -28.66 29.89 17.61
N GLY A 83 -28.36 30.90 16.76
CA GLY A 83 -27.67 30.69 15.47
C GLY A 83 -26.19 30.31 15.60
N LEU A 84 -25.56 30.51 16.77
CA LEU A 84 -24.16 30.13 17.06
C LEU A 84 -24.00 28.69 17.60
N GLN A 85 -25.06 27.91 17.68
CA GLN A 85 -24.92 26.48 17.75
C GLN A 85 -24.42 25.98 16.36
N ALA A 86 -23.16 26.28 16.03
CA ALA A 86 -22.44 25.60 14.98
C ALA A 86 -22.48 24.13 15.38
N SER A 87 -23.36 23.37 14.75
CA SER A 87 -23.31 21.92 14.79
C SER A 87 -21.95 21.56 14.19
N PHE A 88 -20.96 21.32 15.04
CA PHE A 88 -19.70 20.75 14.59
C PHE A 88 -20.04 19.36 14.05
N ALA A 89 -20.11 19.26 12.71
CA ALA A 89 -20.27 17.99 12.05
C ALA A 89 -19.17 17.05 12.55
N ALA A 90 -19.55 15.84 13.00
CA ALA A 90 -18.60 14.88 13.48
C ALA A 90 -17.64 14.46 12.35
N LYS A 91 -16.36 14.68 12.51
CA LYS A 91 -15.36 14.34 11.51
C LYS A 91 -15.05 12.85 11.56
N ILE A 92 -15.46 12.12 10.55
CA ILE A 92 -15.22 10.68 10.43
C ILE A 92 -14.26 10.41 9.28
N VAL A 93 -13.21 9.67 9.53
CA VAL A 93 -12.27 9.26 8.48
C VAL A 93 -12.51 7.81 8.12
N GLU A 94 -12.65 7.52 6.83
CA GLU A 94 -12.80 6.17 6.30
C GLU A 94 -11.54 5.73 5.56
N LEU A 95 -10.99 4.58 5.95
CA LEU A 95 -9.87 3.90 5.32
C LEU A 95 -10.34 2.53 4.79
N ASN A 96 -9.69 2.01 3.75
CA ASN A 96 -10.14 0.77 3.09
C ASN A 96 -9.00 -0.23 2.91
N ILE A 97 -9.13 -1.41 3.52
CA ILE A 97 -8.23 -2.56 3.32
C ILE A 97 -8.91 -3.52 2.35
N LYS A 98 -8.40 -3.63 1.13
CA LYS A 98 -8.87 -4.57 0.12
C LYS A 98 -7.71 -5.41 -0.40
N GLY A 99 -7.82 -6.74 -0.23
CA GLY A 99 -6.79 -7.67 -0.65
C GLY A 99 -5.78 -8.00 0.46
N PRO A 100 -4.60 -8.54 0.11
CA PRO A 100 -3.60 -9.01 1.07
C PRO A 100 -3.01 -7.86 1.90
N ILE A 101 -2.80 -8.11 3.20
CA ILE A 101 -2.16 -7.18 4.13
C ILE A 101 -0.65 -7.32 4.04
N GLY A 102 0.03 -6.28 3.57
CA GLY A 102 1.47 -6.21 3.40
C GLY A 102 2.03 -4.83 3.71
N PRO A 103 3.31 -4.57 3.37
CA PRO A 103 3.99 -3.32 3.69
C PRO A 103 3.29 -2.07 3.16
N ALA A 104 2.72 -2.15 1.96
CA ALA A 104 1.94 -1.05 1.36
C ALA A 104 0.67 -0.73 2.17
N THR A 105 0.03 -1.75 2.76
CA THR A 105 -1.14 -1.57 3.63
C THR A 105 -0.74 -0.89 4.94
N VAL A 106 0.42 -1.25 5.51
CA VAL A 106 0.97 -0.61 6.72
C VAL A 106 1.22 0.88 6.47
N ASP A 107 1.98 1.24 5.42
CA ASP A 107 2.28 2.64 5.05
C ASP A 107 0.99 3.46 4.82
N TYR A 108 0.00 2.88 4.15
CA TYR A 108 -1.27 3.54 3.91
C TYR A 108 -2.06 3.82 5.20
N LEU A 109 -2.19 2.81 6.09
CA LEU A 109 -2.91 2.96 7.34
C LEU A 109 -2.17 3.88 8.32
N GLU A 110 -0.85 3.77 8.40
CA GLU A 110 -0.03 4.65 9.24
C GLU A 110 -0.25 6.11 8.87
N ARG A 111 -0.09 6.47 7.59
CA ARG A 111 -0.34 7.83 7.11
C ARG A 111 -1.80 8.28 7.28
N GLY A 112 -2.75 7.36 7.01
CA GLY A 112 -4.17 7.62 7.18
C GLY A 112 -4.52 7.93 8.63
N ILE A 113 -4.05 7.12 9.59
CA ILE A 113 -4.28 7.32 11.02
C ILE A 113 -3.56 8.57 11.53
N GLN A 114 -2.29 8.80 11.13
CA GLN A 114 -1.52 9.99 11.51
C GLN A 114 -2.16 11.30 11.02
N SER A 115 -2.73 11.30 9.82
CA SER A 115 -3.43 12.48 9.28
C SER A 115 -4.84 12.70 9.87
N SER A 116 -5.31 11.76 10.68
CA SER A 116 -6.67 11.75 11.22
C SER A 116 -6.74 11.99 12.73
N GLN A 117 -5.72 12.61 13.32
CA GLN A 117 -5.64 12.86 14.76
C GLN A 117 -6.72 13.83 15.28
N ASP A 118 -7.29 14.63 14.39
CA ASP A 118 -8.39 15.57 14.65
C ASP A 118 -9.77 14.99 14.32
N ALA A 119 -9.86 13.71 13.97
CA ALA A 119 -11.12 13.03 13.71
C ALA A 119 -11.78 12.55 15.03
N ASP A 120 -13.10 12.48 15.01
CA ASP A 120 -13.88 11.90 16.13
C ASP A 120 -13.89 10.38 16.09
N LEU A 121 -13.74 9.81 14.87
CA LEU A 121 -13.79 8.38 14.62
C LEU A 121 -13.03 8.02 13.34
N ILE A 122 -12.31 6.90 13.37
CA ILE A 122 -11.75 6.27 12.18
C ILE A 122 -12.51 4.97 11.92
N VAL A 123 -13.04 4.80 10.71
CA VAL A 123 -13.68 3.56 10.25
C VAL A 123 -12.79 2.89 9.21
N ILE A 124 -12.42 1.64 9.46
CA ILE A 124 -11.58 0.85 8.54
C ILE A 124 -12.43 -0.26 7.94
N LEU A 125 -12.74 -0.14 6.65
CA LEU A 125 -13.42 -1.19 5.90
C LEU A 125 -12.43 -2.32 5.60
N ILE A 126 -12.85 -3.57 5.81
CA ILE A 126 -11.98 -4.74 5.64
C ILE A 126 -12.61 -5.75 4.69
N ASP A 127 -11.85 -6.11 3.64
CA ASP A 127 -12.05 -7.28 2.79
C ASP A 127 -10.69 -7.90 2.46
N THR A 128 -10.24 -8.87 3.27
CA THR A 128 -8.89 -9.43 3.19
C THR A 128 -8.87 -10.95 3.35
N PRO A 129 -8.05 -11.65 2.56
CA PRO A 129 -7.74 -13.07 2.79
C PRO A 129 -6.70 -13.26 3.91
N GLY A 130 -6.12 -12.18 4.45
CA GLY A 130 -5.01 -12.20 5.39
C GLY A 130 -3.77 -11.49 4.84
N GLY A 131 -2.60 -11.81 5.38
CA GLY A 131 -1.35 -11.21 4.92
C GLY A 131 -0.14 -11.57 5.78
N LEU A 132 0.91 -10.76 5.68
CA LEU A 132 2.16 -10.97 6.41
C LEU A 132 1.98 -10.71 7.91
N TYR A 133 2.57 -11.57 8.73
CA TYR A 133 2.50 -11.48 10.19
C TYR A 133 3.10 -10.16 10.71
N ASP A 134 4.29 -9.77 10.23
CA ASP A 134 4.94 -8.53 10.65
C ASP A 134 4.13 -7.28 10.29
N SER A 135 3.55 -7.25 9.09
CA SER A 135 2.63 -6.19 8.68
C SER A 135 1.41 -6.12 9.58
N THR A 136 0.86 -7.27 9.98
CA THR A 136 -0.28 -7.36 10.90
C THR A 136 0.09 -6.81 12.27
N ARG A 137 1.24 -7.18 12.82
CA ARG A 137 1.72 -6.65 14.12
C ARG A 137 1.89 -5.13 14.10
N ASN A 138 2.47 -4.60 13.05
CA ASN A 138 2.63 -3.15 12.89
C ASN A 138 1.28 -2.43 12.88
N ILE A 139 0.27 -2.96 12.16
CA ILE A 139 -1.07 -2.36 12.13
C ILE A 139 -1.76 -2.49 13.52
N ILE A 140 -1.62 -3.62 14.21
CA ILE A 140 -2.12 -3.78 15.58
C ILE A 140 -1.56 -2.69 16.49
N GLN A 141 -0.24 -2.44 16.43
CA GLN A 141 0.40 -1.37 17.20
C GLN A 141 -0.16 0.02 16.86
N LEU A 142 -0.37 0.32 15.58
CA LEU A 142 -1.01 1.57 15.15
C LEU A 142 -2.41 1.73 15.76
N PHE A 143 -3.22 0.67 15.79
CA PHE A 143 -4.56 0.69 16.36
C PHE A 143 -4.55 0.91 17.88
N LEU A 144 -3.63 0.26 18.57
CA LEU A 144 -3.52 0.36 20.03
C LEU A 144 -2.98 1.72 20.49
N LEU A 145 -2.07 2.33 19.71
CA LEU A 145 -1.46 3.62 19.99
C LEU A 145 -2.29 4.82 19.50
N SER A 146 -3.32 4.60 18.70
CA SER A 146 -4.20 5.67 18.23
C SER A 146 -4.92 6.34 19.40
N ASP A 147 -4.94 7.67 19.43
CA ASP A 147 -5.80 8.46 20.34
C ASP A 147 -7.25 8.52 19.86
N VAL A 148 -7.48 8.37 18.55
CA VAL A 148 -8.81 8.36 17.95
C VAL A 148 -9.38 6.94 17.98
N PRO A 149 -10.65 6.73 18.38
CA PRO A 149 -11.28 5.42 18.31
C PRO A 149 -11.29 4.85 16.88
N ILE A 150 -10.97 3.56 16.77
CA ILE A 150 -10.94 2.86 15.48
C ILE A 150 -12.02 1.79 15.46
N ILE A 151 -12.88 1.85 14.44
CA ILE A 151 -13.85 0.80 14.15
C ILE A 151 -13.37 0.01 12.93
N THR A 152 -13.24 -1.29 13.06
CA THR A 152 -13.08 -2.18 11.90
C THR A 152 -14.45 -2.69 11.47
N TYR A 153 -14.73 -2.62 10.17
CA TYR A 153 -16.00 -3.04 9.60
C TYR A 153 -15.78 -3.96 8.39
N VAL A 154 -16.13 -5.23 8.55
CA VAL A 154 -16.05 -6.20 7.43
C VAL A 154 -17.17 -5.90 6.43
N SER A 155 -16.83 -5.36 5.29
CA SER A 155 -17.76 -4.83 4.29
C SER A 155 -17.10 -4.82 2.91
N PRO A 156 -17.88 -4.94 1.83
CA PRO A 156 -19.34 -5.10 1.74
C PRO A 156 -19.83 -6.53 2.05
N THR A 157 -21.13 -6.79 1.87
CA THR A 157 -21.68 -8.17 1.91
C THR A 157 -20.86 -9.11 1.01
N GLY A 158 -20.47 -10.28 1.54
CA GLY A 158 -19.56 -11.22 0.89
C GLY A 158 -18.08 -11.00 1.18
N ALA A 159 -17.72 -9.88 1.82
CA ALA A 159 -16.35 -9.61 2.28
C ALA A 159 -15.95 -10.55 3.44
N ARG A 160 -14.65 -10.63 3.68
CA ARG A 160 -14.09 -11.44 4.77
C ARG A 160 -12.97 -10.73 5.50
N ALA A 161 -12.82 -11.06 6.78
CA ALA A 161 -11.66 -10.70 7.59
C ALA A 161 -10.93 -11.99 8.01
N ALA A 162 -10.21 -12.61 7.07
CA ALA A 162 -9.50 -13.86 7.33
C ALA A 162 -8.07 -13.60 7.81
N SER A 163 -7.51 -14.54 8.59
CA SER A 163 -6.11 -14.52 9.06
C SER A 163 -5.76 -13.18 9.73
N ALA A 164 -4.83 -12.39 9.15
CA ALA A 164 -4.47 -11.05 9.61
C ALA A 164 -5.70 -10.16 9.90
N GLY A 165 -6.74 -10.22 9.06
CA GLY A 165 -7.98 -9.49 9.26
C GLY A 165 -8.66 -9.79 10.59
N THR A 166 -8.63 -11.04 11.05
CA THR A 166 -9.17 -11.45 12.35
C THR A 166 -8.44 -10.75 13.50
N TYR A 167 -7.11 -10.68 13.46
CA TYR A 167 -6.33 -9.96 14.48
C TYR A 167 -6.66 -8.46 14.50
N LEU A 168 -6.84 -7.84 13.32
CA LEU A 168 -7.22 -6.42 13.25
C LEU A 168 -8.61 -6.18 13.82
N MET A 169 -9.56 -7.11 13.60
CA MET A 169 -10.87 -7.06 14.24
C MET A 169 -10.76 -7.10 15.76
N TYR A 170 -9.90 -7.96 16.31
CA TYR A 170 -9.66 -8.04 17.75
C TYR A 170 -8.90 -6.84 18.33
N ALA A 171 -8.05 -6.19 17.55
CA ALA A 171 -7.26 -5.03 17.99
C ALA A 171 -8.06 -3.73 18.06
N SER A 172 -9.06 -3.59 17.19
CA SER A 172 -9.86 -2.35 17.05
C SER A 172 -10.69 -2.03 18.29
N THR A 173 -11.01 -0.75 18.47
CA THR A 173 -11.86 -0.27 19.58
C THR A 173 -13.24 -0.91 19.54
N LEU A 174 -13.88 -0.89 18.37
CA LEU A 174 -15.11 -1.62 18.08
C LEU A 174 -14.95 -2.43 16.80
N ALA A 175 -15.64 -3.54 16.71
CA ALA A 175 -15.65 -4.42 15.55
C ALA A 175 -17.09 -4.59 15.03
N ALA A 176 -17.27 -4.47 13.74
CA ALA A 176 -18.57 -4.63 13.08
C ALA A 176 -18.44 -5.48 11.81
N MET A 177 -19.53 -6.11 11.42
CA MET A 177 -19.60 -6.93 10.20
C MET A 177 -20.88 -6.61 9.42
N ALA A 178 -20.80 -6.64 8.09
CA ALA A 178 -21.99 -6.63 7.25
C ALA A 178 -22.66 -8.01 7.24
N PRO A 179 -23.98 -8.09 6.99
CA PRO A 179 -24.63 -9.38 6.78
C PRO A 179 -23.98 -10.18 5.63
N GLY A 180 -23.83 -11.50 5.81
CA GLY A 180 -23.21 -12.35 4.80
C GLY A 180 -21.70 -12.24 4.69
N THR A 181 -21.02 -11.73 5.72
CA THR A 181 -19.57 -11.69 5.85
C THR A 181 -19.09 -12.73 6.85
N GLN A 182 -17.79 -12.99 6.85
CA GLN A 182 -17.15 -13.97 7.73
C GLN A 182 -15.80 -13.47 8.25
N MET A 183 -15.37 -14.00 9.42
CA MET A 183 -14.05 -13.79 9.99
C MET A 183 -13.51 -15.08 10.60
N GLY A 184 -12.19 -15.17 10.76
CA GLY A 184 -11.53 -16.34 11.34
C GLY A 184 -10.31 -16.80 10.54
N ALA A 185 -10.05 -18.13 10.53
CA ALA A 185 -8.93 -18.79 9.85
C ALA A 185 -7.58 -18.07 10.13
N ALA A 186 -7.29 -17.86 11.42
CA ALA A 186 -6.15 -17.05 11.87
C ALA A 186 -4.91 -17.88 12.24
N SER A 187 -4.87 -19.17 11.81
CA SER A 187 -3.70 -20.02 12.06
C SER A 187 -2.45 -19.41 11.44
N PRO A 188 -1.36 -19.27 12.20
CA PRO A 188 -0.08 -18.89 11.62
C PRO A 188 0.39 -20.03 10.71
N VAL A 189 0.65 -19.72 9.45
CA VAL A 189 1.29 -20.66 8.53
C VAL A 189 2.78 -20.71 8.89
N SER A 190 3.25 -21.90 9.21
CA SER A 190 4.65 -22.12 9.61
C SER A 190 5.55 -21.91 8.40
N LEU A 191 6.67 -21.22 8.63
CA LEU A 191 7.76 -21.11 7.67
C LEU A 191 8.40 -22.50 7.49
N GLY A 192 7.79 -23.34 6.65
CA GLY A 192 8.30 -24.65 6.33
C GLY A 192 9.62 -24.53 5.54
N THR A 193 10.74 -24.84 6.17
CA THR A 193 11.98 -25.16 5.45
C THR A 193 11.75 -26.47 4.70
N GLY A 194 11.37 -26.34 3.42
CA GLY A 194 10.87 -27.44 2.59
C GLY A 194 11.85 -28.53 2.19
N PHE A 195 12.98 -28.75 2.87
CA PHE A 195 13.94 -29.81 2.57
C PHE A 195 14.67 -30.27 3.83
N SER A 196 13.93 -30.83 4.79
CA SER A 196 14.54 -31.56 5.91
C SER A 196 13.93 -32.95 5.95
N GLU A 197 14.54 -33.89 5.24
CA GLU A 197 14.28 -35.33 5.38
C GLU A 197 15.16 -35.87 6.51
N GLY A 198 14.65 -35.86 7.75
CA GLY A 198 15.29 -36.50 8.89
C GLY A 198 14.44 -36.42 10.15
N GLU A 199 14.24 -37.55 10.85
CA GLU A 199 13.46 -37.65 12.10
C GLU A 199 13.85 -36.66 13.20
N LYS A 200 15.09 -36.15 13.22
CA LYS A 200 15.58 -35.15 14.17
C LYS A 200 15.08 -33.73 13.78
N ASP A 201 14.82 -33.47 12.52
CA ASP A 201 14.36 -32.17 12.02
C ASP A 201 12.85 -32.04 12.14
N GLU A 202 12.08 -33.14 12.07
CA GLU A 202 10.63 -33.12 12.33
C GLU A 202 10.30 -32.66 13.77
N LYS A 203 11.05 -33.13 14.77
CA LYS A 203 10.85 -32.68 16.16
C LYS A 203 11.20 -31.20 16.37
N LYS A 204 12.22 -30.67 15.69
CA LYS A 204 12.57 -29.26 15.74
C LYS A 204 11.56 -28.40 15.00
N LYS A 205 11.08 -28.88 13.84
CA LYS A 205 10.03 -28.24 13.05
C LYS A 205 8.75 -28.14 13.87
N SER A 206 8.28 -29.26 14.45
CA SER A 206 7.11 -29.29 15.34
C SER A 206 7.26 -28.36 16.56
N ALA A 207 8.43 -28.29 17.18
CA ALA A 207 8.67 -27.38 18.29
C ALA A 207 8.63 -25.90 17.88
N MET A 208 9.12 -25.55 16.72
CA MET A 208 9.08 -24.18 16.19
C MET A 208 7.65 -23.78 15.80
N GLU A 209 6.90 -24.67 15.14
CA GLU A 209 5.49 -24.49 14.80
C GLU A 209 4.65 -24.27 16.04
N ASN A 210 4.85 -25.10 17.08
CA ASN A 210 4.18 -24.93 18.37
C ASN A 210 4.49 -23.57 19.01
N LYS A 211 5.76 -23.12 18.97
CA LYS A 211 6.16 -21.82 19.50
C LYS A 211 5.46 -20.66 18.78
N VAL A 212 5.42 -20.69 17.46
CA VAL A 212 4.75 -19.65 16.65
C VAL A 212 3.25 -19.66 16.92
N THR A 213 2.63 -20.83 17.01
CA THR A 213 1.21 -20.97 17.32
C THR A 213 0.89 -20.47 18.73
N HIS A 214 1.70 -20.80 19.73
CA HIS A 214 1.50 -20.30 21.10
C HIS A 214 1.69 -18.78 21.21
N ASP A 215 2.63 -18.17 20.49
CA ASP A 215 2.80 -16.72 20.44
C ASP A 215 1.59 -16.05 19.78
N ALA A 216 1.09 -16.62 18.69
CA ALA A 216 -0.10 -16.15 18.01
C ALA A 216 -1.36 -16.23 18.87
N VAL A 217 -1.53 -17.35 19.60
CA VAL A 217 -2.64 -17.54 20.58
C VAL A 217 -2.52 -16.52 21.71
N ALA A 218 -1.34 -16.34 22.29
CA ALA A 218 -1.11 -15.37 23.35
C ALA A 218 -1.44 -13.95 22.86
N THR A 219 -1.03 -13.59 21.67
CA THR A 219 -1.30 -12.28 21.06
C THR A 219 -2.80 -12.05 20.90
N ILE A 220 -3.54 -12.95 20.25
CA ILE A 220 -4.96 -12.74 19.99
C ILE A 220 -5.81 -12.80 21.26
N ARG A 221 -5.45 -13.64 22.24
CA ARG A 221 -6.10 -13.68 23.55
C ARG A 221 -5.89 -12.39 24.34
N SER A 222 -4.70 -11.81 24.30
CA SER A 222 -4.44 -10.53 24.97
C SER A 222 -5.25 -9.40 24.34
N LEU A 223 -5.42 -9.38 23.01
CA LEU A 223 -6.30 -8.44 22.32
C LEU A 223 -7.78 -8.65 22.69
N ALA A 224 -8.22 -9.93 22.76
CA ALA A 224 -9.57 -10.29 23.17
C ALA A 224 -9.86 -9.77 24.58
N GLN A 225 -8.95 -9.99 25.53
CA GLN A 225 -9.07 -9.51 26.91
C GLN A 225 -9.08 -7.99 27.00
N LEU A 226 -8.18 -7.31 26.27
CA LEU A 226 -8.10 -5.85 26.24
C LEU A 226 -9.40 -5.20 25.75
N ARG A 227 -10.07 -5.83 24.78
CA ARG A 227 -11.30 -5.30 24.15
C ARG A 227 -12.59 -5.94 24.68
N GLY A 228 -12.51 -6.83 25.67
CA GLY A 228 -13.67 -7.51 26.25
C GLY A 228 -14.41 -8.40 25.26
N ARG A 229 -13.67 -9.08 24.36
CA ARG A 229 -14.21 -9.98 23.34
C ARG A 229 -13.98 -11.44 23.72
N ASP A 230 -14.70 -12.36 23.05
CA ASP A 230 -14.59 -13.80 23.29
C ASP A 230 -13.16 -14.33 23.04
N PRO A 231 -12.43 -14.79 24.10
CA PRO A 231 -11.10 -15.36 23.96
C PRO A 231 -11.10 -16.79 23.44
N ASP A 232 -12.19 -17.54 23.62
CA ASP A 232 -12.27 -18.94 23.22
C ASP A 232 -12.34 -19.09 21.70
N PHE A 233 -13.14 -18.24 21.05
CA PHE A 233 -13.11 -18.19 19.59
C PHE A 233 -11.77 -17.65 19.06
N ALA A 234 -11.20 -16.65 19.73
CA ALA A 234 -9.88 -16.12 19.36
C ALA A 234 -8.82 -17.24 19.29
N GLU A 235 -8.76 -18.10 20.31
CA GLU A 235 -7.86 -19.24 20.37
C GLU A 235 -8.18 -20.27 19.27
N LYS A 236 -9.46 -20.65 19.08
CA LYS A 236 -9.88 -21.61 18.04
C LYS A 236 -9.65 -21.10 16.62
N ALA A 237 -9.77 -19.80 16.39
CA ALA A 237 -9.43 -19.20 15.10
C ALA A 237 -7.95 -19.42 14.74
N VAL A 238 -7.06 -19.44 15.73
CA VAL A 238 -5.63 -19.66 15.58
C VAL A 238 -5.27 -21.14 15.54
N THR A 239 -5.78 -21.93 16.48
CA THR A 239 -5.36 -23.34 16.66
C THR A 239 -6.06 -24.29 15.69
N GLU A 240 -7.34 -24.04 15.38
CA GLU A 240 -8.19 -24.89 14.54
C GLU A 240 -8.47 -24.28 13.16
N GLY A 241 -8.02 -23.03 12.91
CA GLY A 241 -8.36 -22.29 11.68
C GLY A 241 -9.86 -22.01 11.55
N LYS A 242 -10.59 -21.93 12.67
CA LYS A 242 -12.04 -21.79 12.69
C LYS A 242 -12.49 -20.45 12.15
N SER A 243 -13.54 -20.46 11.32
CA SER A 243 -14.23 -19.25 10.82
C SER A 243 -15.67 -19.22 11.31
N ILE A 244 -16.22 -18.00 11.47
CA ILE A 244 -17.60 -17.76 11.86
C ILE A 244 -18.23 -16.67 11.01
N THR A 245 -19.55 -16.76 10.90
CA THR A 245 -20.40 -15.76 10.25
C THR A 245 -20.62 -14.53 11.13
N ALA A 246 -21.11 -13.43 10.54
CA ALA A 246 -21.43 -12.21 11.28
C ALA A 246 -22.38 -12.45 12.46
N ASN A 247 -23.42 -13.27 12.27
CA ASN A 247 -24.39 -13.58 13.32
C ASN A 247 -23.77 -14.38 14.48
N GLU A 248 -22.95 -15.40 14.15
CA GLU A 248 -22.23 -16.18 15.17
C GLU A 248 -21.22 -15.30 15.92
N ALA A 249 -20.53 -14.39 15.21
CA ALA A 249 -19.56 -13.45 15.80
C ALA A 249 -20.24 -12.49 16.79
N LEU A 250 -21.41 -11.97 16.47
CA LEU A 250 -22.19 -11.14 17.37
C LEU A 250 -22.67 -11.93 18.60
N ASN A 251 -23.25 -13.11 18.38
CA ASN A 251 -23.79 -13.96 19.47
C ASN A 251 -22.72 -14.43 20.45
N LYS A 252 -21.47 -14.59 19.99
CA LYS A 252 -20.31 -14.95 20.81
C LYS A 252 -19.61 -13.76 21.45
N GLY A 253 -20.02 -12.52 21.16
CA GLY A 253 -19.33 -11.33 21.64
C GLY A 253 -17.94 -11.11 21.01
N VAL A 254 -17.71 -11.67 19.81
CA VAL A 254 -16.49 -11.45 19.02
C VAL A 254 -16.51 -10.08 18.36
N ILE A 255 -17.69 -9.66 17.91
CA ILE A 255 -17.94 -8.32 17.35
C ILE A 255 -19.00 -7.59 18.18
N ASN A 256 -19.07 -6.27 17.98
CA ASN A 256 -19.99 -5.41 18.70
C ASN A 256 -21.30 -5.17 17.92
N TYR A 257 -21.23 -5.10 16.58
CA TYR A 257 -22.38 -4.72 15.76
C TYR A 257 -22.45 -5.51 14.45
N ILE A 258 -23.69 -5.71 13.97
CA ILE A 258 -23.97 -6.04 12.57
C ILE A 258 -24.65 -4.83 11.96
N ALA A 259 -24.06 -4.31 10.88
CA ALA A 259 -24.59 -3.16 10.16
C ALA A 259 -24.70 -3.46 8.66
N LYS A 260 -25.79 -3.00 8.03
CA LYS A 260 -26.04 -3.22 6.60
C LYS A 260 -25.14 -2.38 5.70
N ASN A 261 -24.79 -1.22 6.17
CA ASN A 261 -23.92 -0.25 5.48
C ASN A 261 -23.28 0.71 6.49
N ARG A 262 -22.41 1.59 6.02
CA ARG A 262 -21.72 2.59 6.85
C ARG A 262 -22.68 3.46 7.67
N ASN A 263 -23.75 3.96 7.06
CA ASN A 263 -24.68 4.87 7.73
C ASN A 263 -25.42 4.16 8.88
N ASP A 264 -25.80 2.90 8.66
CA ASP A 264 -26.39 2.04 9.69
C ASP A 264 -25.37 1.80 10.83
N LEU A 265 -24.09 1.53 10.52
CA LEU A 265 -23.04 1.41 11.53
C LEU A 265 -22.90 2.70 12.36
N LEU A 266 -22.79 3.85 11.69
CA LEU A 266 -22.65 5.14 12.37
C LEU A 266 -23.84 5.47 13.28
N SER A 267 -25.06 5.12 12.87
CA SER A 267 -26.26 5.32 13.71
C SER A 267 -26.25 4.42 14.95
N GLN A 268 -25.72 3.20 14.87
CA GLN A 268 -25.64 2.26 16.00
C GLN A 268 -24.57 2.62 17.03
N VAL A 269 -23.47 3.27 16.59
CA VAL A 269 -22.34 3.63 17.49
C VAL A 269 -22.46 5.05 18.06
N HIS A 270 -23.46 5.82 17.67
CA HIS A 270 -23.67 7.17 18.17
C HIS A 270 -23.91 7.18 19.70
N GLY A 271 -23.19 8.04 20.42
CA GLY A 271 -23.31 8.19 21.87
C GLY A 271 -22.66 7.06 22.70
N ILE A 272 -22.07 6.05 22.07
CA ILE A 272 -21.41 4.95 22.78
C ILE A 272 -20.11 5.45 23.43
N LYS A 273 -19.90 5.07 24.66
CA LYS A 273 -18.66 5.32 25.39
C LYS A 273 -17.68 4.16 25.18
N VAL A 274 -16.49 4.48 24.71
CA VAL A 274 -15.41 3.51 24.44
C VAL A 274 -14.15 3.88 25.21
N SER A 275 -13.34 2.89 25.53
CA SER A 275 -12.00 3.09 26.09
C SER A 275 -10.98 3.01 24.97
N GLN A 276 -10.21 4.07 24.76
CA GLN A 276 -9.13 4.13 23.78
C GLN A 276 -7.93 4.86 24.42
N ASN A 277 -6.75 4.24 24.37
CA ASN A 277 -5.52 4.78 24.97
C ASN A 277 -5.72 5.31 26.39
N ASN A 278 -6.36 4.50 27.28
CA ASN A 278 -6.71 4.80 28.68
C ASN A 278 -7.63 6.03 28.87
N LYS A 279 -8.26 6.54 27.79
CA LYS A 279 -9.23 7.62 27.84
C LYS A 279 -10.62 7.06 27.54
N THR A 280 -11.64 7.55 28.25
CA THR A 280 -13.05 7.26 27.89
C THR A 280 -13.53 8.34 26.91
N ILE A 281 -13.87 7.92 25.70
CA ILE A 281 -14.32 8.79 24.61
C ILE A 281 -15.78 8.44 24.29
N THR A 282 -16.63 9.45 24.15
CA THR A 282 -17.97 9.26 23.64
C THR A 282 -17.98 9.49 22.14
N ILE A 283 -18.33 8.47 21.38
CA ILE A 283 -18.38 8.54 19.91
C ILE A 283 -19.55 9.44 19.50
N ASN A 284 -19.22 10.54 18.82
CA ASN A 284 -20.22 11.40 18.19
C ASN A 284 -20.25 11.10 16.70
N THR A 285 -21.45 10.78 16.17
CA THR A 285 -21.68 10.55 14.74
C THR A 285 -22.94 11.30 14.28
N GLU A 286 -23.31 12.37 15.00
CA GLU A 286 -24.40 13.24 14.60
C GLU A 286 -23.97 14.11 13.42
N SER A 287 -24.76 14.09 12.33
CA SER A 287 -24.45 14.82 11.09
C SER A 287 -23.02 14.58 10.58
N PRO A 288 -22.64 13.31 10.29
CA PRO A 288 -21.24 12.95 10.06
C PRO A 288 -20.70 13.56 8.76
N ASP A 289 -19.55 14.23 8.84
CA ASP A 289 -18.71 14.55 7.69
C ASP A 289 -17.71 13.41 7.46
N VAL A 290 -17.94 12.59 6.43
CA VAL A 290 -17.15 11.40 6.16
C VAL A 290 -16.11 11.69 5.10
N GLN A 291 -14.86 11.80 5.53
CA GLN A 291 -13.71 11.92 4.64
C GLN A 291 -13.15 10.54 4.28
N VAL A 292 -13.26 10.14 3.03
CA VAL A 292 -12.67 8.88 2.52
C VAL A 292 -11.24 9.13 2.06
N ILE A 293 -10.26 8.51 2.73
CA ILE A 293 -8.86 8.54 2.33
C ILE A 293 -8.58 7.32 1.46
N ASN A 294 -8.39 7.53 0.17
CA ASN A 294 -8.05 6.46 -0.76
C ASN A 294 -6.53 6.25 -0.85
N PRO A 295 -6.06 5.02 -1.19
CA PRO A 295 -4.67 4.77 -1.50
C PRO A 295 -4.15 5.70 -2.61
N ASP A 296 -3.11 6.47 -2.29
CA ASP A 296 -2.47 7.41 -3.20
C ASP A 296 -1.51 6.72 -4.20
N TRP A 297 -0.84 7.49 -5.04
CA TRP A 297 0.12 6.96 -6.01
C TRP A 297 1.30 6.22 -5.34
N ARG A 298 1.75 6.68 -4.16
CA ARG A 298 2.83 6.07 -3.39
C ARG A 298 2.43 4.68 -2.89
N THR A 299 1.25 4.56 -2.28
CA THR A 299 0.71 3.27 -1.84
C THR A 299 0.56 2.30 -3.00
N ARG A 300 0.06 2.79 -4.17
CA ARG A 300 -0.09 1.96 -5.37
C ARG A 300 1.27 1.50 -5.91
N PHE A 301 2.23 2.41 -6.00
CA PHE A 301 3.59 2.07 -6.39
C PHE A 301 4.20 1.02 -5.44
N LEU A 302 4.10 1.25 -4.12
CA LEU A 302 4.60 0.33 -3.12
C LEU A 302 3.92 -1.04 -3.22
N SER A 303 2.61 -1.09 -3.45
CA SER A 303 1.87 -2.35 -3.62
C SER A 303 2.31 -3.14 -4.86
N VAL A 304 2.73 -2.45 -5.93
CA VAL A 304 3.26 -3.09 -7.14
C VAL A 304 4.65 -3.66 -6.90
N ILE A 305 5.59 -2.86 -6.36
CA ILE A 305 6.96 -3.32 -6.17
C ILE A 305 7.11 -4.36 -5.06
N THR A 306 6.25 -4.33 -4.03
CA THR A 306 6.22 -5.36 -2.99
C THR A 306 5.41 -6.61 -3.37
N ASN A 307 4.93 -6.69 -4.62
CA ASN A 307 4.44 -7.95 -5.16
C ASN A 307 5.63 -8.89 -5.40
N PRO A 308 5.65 -10.11 -4.83
CA PRO A 308 6.81 -11.01 -4.92
C PRO A 308 7.24 -11.34 -6.34
N THR A 309 6.27 -11.51 -7.23
CA THR A 309 6.55 -11.80 -8.66
C THR A 309 7.22 -10.61 -9.34
N VAL A 310 6.75 -9.37 -9.05
CA VAL A 310 7.35 -8.15 -9.60
C VAL A 310 8.76 -7.96 -9.04
N ALA A 311 8.94 -8.13 -7.72
CA ALA A 311 10.26 -8.03 -7.07
C ALA A 311 11.26 -9.05 -7.67
N TYR A 312 10.82 -10.29 -7.89
CA TYR A 312 11.61 -11.34 -8.54
C TYR A 312 12.00 -10.97 -9.97
N LEU A 313 11.05 -10.48 -10.77
CA LEU A 313 11.33 -10.07 -12.16
C LEU A 313 12.28 -8.85 -12.21
N LEU A 314 12.10 -7.88 -11.30
CA LEU A 314 13.01 -6.74 -11.17
C LEU A 314 14.42 -7.17 -10.76
N LEU A 315 14.53 -8.14 -9.85
CA LEU A 315 15.81 -8.72 -9.46
C LEU A 315 16.55 -9.35 -10.66
N LEU A 316 15.84 -10.19 -11.42
CA LEU A 316 16.42 -10.84 -12.59
C LEU A 316 16.76 -9.84 -13.69
N LEU A 317 15.88 -8.85 -13.96
CA LEU A 317 16.16 -7.77 -14.89
C LEU A 317 17.38 -6.96 -14.46
N GLY A 318 17.53 -6.75 -13.15
CA GLY A 318 18.72 -6.12 -12.56
C GLY A 318 19.98 -6.90 -12.83
N ILE A 319 19.98 -8.18 -12.49
CA ILE A 319 21.16 -9.06 -12.68
C ILE A 319 21.54 -9.17 -14.16
N TYR A 320 20.57 -9.49 -15.02
CA TYR A 320 20.85 -9.67 -16.46
C TYR A 320 21.21 -8.37 -17.15
N GLY A 321 20.58 -7.25 -16.80
CA GLY A 321 20.86 -5.95 -17.39
C GLY A 321 22.27 -5.45 -17.07
N ILE A 322 22.69 -5.56 -15.80
CA ILE A 322 24.06 -5.22 -15.37
C ILE A 322 25.07 -6.17 -16.03
N PHE A 323 24.79 -7.47 -16.05
CA PHE A 323 25.66 -8.45 -16.66
C PHE A 323 25.85 -8.18 -18.17
N PHE A 324 24.77 -7.86 -18.90
CA PHE A 324 24.84 -7.57 -20.33
C PHE A 324 25.74 -6.36 -20.63
N GLU A 325 25.65 -5.31 -19.81
CA GLU A 325 26.53 -4.12 -19.95
C GLU A 325 28.00 -4.46 -19.68
N LEU A 326 28.28 -5.30 -18.68
CA LEU A 326 29.65 -5.71 -18.35
C LEU A 326 30.29 -6.52 -19.48
N VAL A 327 29.49 -7.34 -20.19
CA VAL A 327 29.99 -8.17 -21.30
C VAL A 327 30.09 -7.38 -22.61
N ASN A 328 29.21 -6.40 -22.80
CA ASN A 328 29.15 -5.57 -24.01
C ASN A 328 29.21 -4.07 -23.65
N PRO A 329 30.37 -3.59 -23.18
CA PRO A 329 30.47 -2.20 -22.73
C PRO A 329 30.20 -1.22 -23.90
N GLY A 330 29.35 -0.23 -23.62
CA GLY A 330 29.04 0.83 -24.58
C GLY A 330 27.56 0.94 -24.97
N TYR A 331 26.73 -0.02 -24.67
CA TYR A 331 25.28 0.10 -24.91
C TYR A 331 24.58 1.01 -23.86
N VAL A 332 25.13 1.14 -22.65
CA VAL A 332 24.68 1.98 -21.51
C VAL A 332 23.25 1.70 -21.03
N LEU A 333 22.28 1.61 -21.95
CA LEU A 333 20.85 1.45 -21.63
C LEU A 333 20.55 0.19 -20.78
N PRO A 334 21.03 -1.03 -21.15
CA PRO A 334 20.79 -2.23 -20.34
C PRO A 334 21.37 -2.12 -18.92
N GLY A 335 22.57 -1.53 -18.80
CA GLY A 335 23.21 -1.30 -17.49
C GLY A 335 22.44 -0.37 -16.60
N VAL A 336 21.97 0.76 -17.14
CA VAL A 336 21.16 1.74 -16.40
C VAL A 336 19.83 1.13 -15.96
N VAL A 337 19.08 0.51 -16.89
CA VAL A 337 17.82 -0.17 -16.57
C VAL A 337 18.05 -1.28 -15.55
N GLY A 338 19.12 -2.05 -15.71
CA GLY A 338 19.51 -3.11 -14.77
C GLY A 338 19.80 -2.57 -13.38
N ALA A 339 20.59 -1.50 -13.27
CA ALA A 339 20.93 -0.91 -11.98
C ALA A 339 19.68 -0.34 -11.27
N VAL A 340 18.83 0.37 -11.98
CA VAL A 340 17.57 0.92 -11.41
C VAL A 340 16.63 -0.22 -10.96
N SER A 341 16.48 -1.27 -11.80
CA SER A 341 15.66 -2.45 -11.45
C SER A 341 16.21 -3.18 -10.24
N MET A 342 17.54 -3.30 -10.12
CA MET A 342 18.20 -3.92 -8.97
C MET A 342 17.92 -3.15 -7.69
N LEU A 343 17.99 -1.81 -7.70
CA LEU A 343 17.70 -1.00 -6.52
C LEU A 343 16.24 -1.16 -6.07
N PHE A 344 15.29 -1.15 -7.01
CA PHE A 344 13.87 -1.41 -6.68
C PHE A 344 13.66 -2.84 -6.16
N ALA A 345 14.32 -3.83 -6.75
CA ALA A 345 14.25 -5.21 -6.27
C ALA A 345 14.78 -5.34 -4.84
N LEU A 346 15.95 -4.76 -4.54
CA LEU A 346 16.53 -4.80 -3.20
C LEU A 346 15.64 -4.09 -2.17
N TYR A 347 15.06 -2.95 -2.52
CA TYR A 347 14.10 -2.26 -1.67
C TYR A 347 12.85 -3.10 -1.41
N ALA A 348 12.28 -3.71 -2.46
CA ALA A 348 11.12 -4.60 -2.31
C ALA A 348 11.44 -5.83 -1.45
N LEU A 349 12.59 -6.47 -1.69
CA LEU A 349 13.03 -7.65 -0.94
C LEU A 349 13.29 -7.35 0.54
N GLN A 350 13.74 -6.14 0.89
CA GLN A 350 13.89 -5.72 2.29
C GLN A 350 12.55 -5.73 3.05
N LEU A 351 11.44 -5.50 2.34
CA LEU A 351 10.09 -5.42 2.92
C LEU A 351 9.35 -6.78 2.88
N LEU A 352 9.91 -7.77 2.19
CA LEU A 352 9.31 -9.09 2.00
C LEU A 352 10.07 -10.16 2.81
N PRO A 353 9.39 -11.25 3.22
CA PRO A 353 10.04 -12.36 3.91
C PRO A 353 10.87 -13.18 2.91
N ILE A 354 12.14 -12.82 2.75
CA ILE A 354 13.06 -13.49 1.82
C ILE A 354 13.88 -14.59 2.48
N ASN A 355 14.20 -15.61 1.68
CA ASN A 355 15.18 -16.64 2.02
C ASN A 355 16.51 -16.35 1.31
N TYR A 356 17.53 -15.98 2.07
CA TYR A 356 18.86 -15.66 1.53
C TYR A 356 19.54 -16.86 0.86
N ALA A 357 19.25 -18.11 1.29
CA ALA A 357 19.76 -19.30 0.62
C ALA A 357 19.15 -19.45 -0.78
N GLY A 358 17.83 -19.16 -0.92
CA GLY A 358 17.17 -19.11 -2.23
C GLY A 358 17.77 -18.05 -3.14
N LEU A 359 18.03 -16.84 -2.61
CA LEU A 359 18.72 -15.80 -3.34
C LEU A 359 20.12 -16.23 -3.79
N GLY A 360 20.89 -16.85 -2.88
CA GLY A 360 22.22 -17.39 -3.19
C GLY A 360 22.20 -18.45 -4.29
N LEU A 361 21.20 -19.36 -4.27
CA LEU A 361 21.00 -20.37 -5.31
C LEU A 361 20.66 -19.77 -6.68
N ILE A 362 19.85 -18.70 -6.74
CA ILE A 362 19.57 -18.00 -7.99
C ILE A 362 20.86 -17.41 -8.57
N ILE A 363 21.64 -16.70 -7.74
CA ILE A 363 22.89 -16.08 -8.18
C ILE A 363 23.88 -17.16 -8.63
N LEU A 364 24.05 -18.24 -7.85
CA LEU A 364 24.89 -19.36 -8.20
C LEU A 364 24.46 -20.02 -9.50
N GLY A 365 23.15 -20.20 -9.70
CA GLY A 365 22.60 -20.77 -10.93
C GLY A 365 22.94 -19.94 -12.16
N ILE A 366 22.78 -18.62 -12.08
CA ILE A 366 23.14 -17.69 -13.16
C ILE A 366 24.67 -17.73 -13.41
N LEU A 367 25.49 -17.72 -12.35
CA LEU A 367 26.95 -17.79 -12.49
C LEU A 367 27.40 -19.08 -13.13
N PHE A 368 26.78 -20.23 -12.87
CA PHE A 368 27.10 -21.49 -13.49
C PHE A 368 26.77 -21.51 -14.99
N VAL A 369 25.60 -20.94 -15.40
CA VAL A 369 25.25 -20.80 -16.81
C VAL A 369 26.23 -19.89 -17.54
N ILE A 370 26.69 -18.82 -16.90
CA ILE A 370 27.71 -17.92 -17.44
C ILE A 370 29.07 -18.63 -17.53
N ALA A 371 29.48 -19.34 -16.47
CA ALA A 371 30.76 -20.05 -16.41
C ALA A 371 30.89 -21.14 -17.49
N GLU A 372 29.80 -21.80 -17.87
CA GLU A 372 29.75 -22.77 -18.97
C GLU A 372 30.20 -22.14 -20.28
N ALA A 373 29.94 -20.83 -20.51
CA ALA A 373 30.38 -20.13 -21.72
C ALA A 373 31.90 -19.97 -21.79
N PHE A 374 32.59 -19.90 -20.66
CA PHE A 374 34.05 -19.70 -20.59
C PHE A 374 34.83 -21.03 -20.35
N THR A 375 34.20 -21.94 -19.61
CA THR A 375 34.83 -23.26 -19.24
C THR A 375 33.89 -24.38 -19.67
N PRO A 376 33.96 -24.84 -20.92
CA PRO A 376 33.02 -25.82 -21.44
C PRO A 376 33.15 -27.14 -20.68
N SER A 377 32.11 -27.43 -19.88
CA SER A 377 32.02 -28.64 -19.04
C SER A 377 31.08 -29.70 -19.63
N PHE A 378 30.88 -29.68 -20.95
CA PHE A 378 29.96 -30.57 -21.67
C PHE A 378 28.49 -30.43 -21.21
N GLY A 379 28.10 -29.25 -20.69
CA GLY A 379 26.74 -28.95 -20.24
C GLY A 379 26.51 -29.17 -18.72
N ALA A 380 27.48 -29.68 -17.99
CA ALA A 380 27.32 -30.01 -16.56
C ALA A 380 27.01 -28.73 -15.72
N LEU A 381 27.75 -27.64 -15.95
CA LEU A 381 27.50 -26.35 -15.30
C LEU A 381 26.16 -25.74 -15.73
N GLY A 382 25.79 -25.86 -16.99
CA GLY A 382 24.50 -25.35 -17.51
C GLY A 382 23.31 -26.06 -16.89
N VAL A 383 23.35 -27.39 -16.81
CA VAL A 383 22.29 -28.18 -16.15
C VAL A 383 22.27 -27.90 -14.65
N GLY A 384 23.41 -27.96 -13.96
CA GLY A 384 23.51 -27.63 -12.54
C GLY A 384 23.05 -26.19 -12.22
N GLY A 385 23.41 -25.25 -13.09
CA GLY A 385 22.98 -23.85 -13.01
C GLY A 385 21.48 -23.69 -13.14
N THR A 386 20.87 -24.37 -14.12
CA THR A 386 19.41 -24.33 -14.31
C THR A 386 18.67 -24.93 -13.12
N VAL A 387 19.12 -26.07 -12.59
CA VAL A 387 18.54 -26.70 -11.39
C VAL A 387 18.67 -25.78 -10.19
N SER A 388 19.87 -25.23 -9.95
CA SER A 388 20.11 -24.27 -8.87
C SER A 388 19.23 -23.03 -8.97
N PHE A 389 19.05 -22.48 -10.18
CA PHE A 389 18.19 -21.34 -10.45
C PHE A 389 16.71 -21.63 -10.12
N ILE A 390 16.19 -22.78 -10.56
CA ILE A 390 14.78 -23.17 -10.30
C ILE A 390 14.57 -23.37 -8.80
N LEU A 391 15.44 -24.15 -8.13
CA LEU A 391 15.34 -24.36 -6.68
C LEU A 391 15.45 -23.06 -5.90
N GLY A 392 16.37 -22.18 -6.28
CA GLY A 392 16.52 -20.86 -5.69
C GLY A 392 15.28 -19.98 -5.86
N SER A 393 14.66 -20.02 -7.05
CA SER A 393 13.42 -19.25 -7.34
C SER A 393 12.25 -19.74 -6.51
N ILE A 394 12.11 -21.05 -6.29
CA ILE A 394 11.09 -21.63 -5.43
C ILE A 394 11.32 -21.25 -3.96
N MET A 395 12.59 -21.27 -3.54
CA MET A 395 12.97 -20.99 -2.16
C MET A 395 13.07 -19.51 -1.83
N LEU A 396 13.05 -18.61 -2.81
CA LEU A 396 13.32 -17.18 -2.58
C LEU A 396 12.35 -16.54 -1.59
N MET A 397 11.06 -16.87 -1.66
CA MET A 397 10.03 -16.34 -0.74
C MET A 397 9.79 -17.33 0.39
N ASN A 398 10.06 -16.87 1.62
CA ASN A 398 9.88 -17.67 2.82
C ASN A 398 8.47 -17.48 3.40
N THR A 399 7.43 -17.86 2.64
CA THR A 399 6.03 -17.74 3.06
C THR A 399 5.16 -18.80 2.40
N GLU A 400 4.22 -19.35 3.17
CA GLU A 400 3.16 -20.23 2.66
C GLU A 400 1.93 -19.46 2.20
N HIS A 401 1.86 -18.15 2.49
CA HIS A 401 0.73 -17.34 2.08
C HIS A 401 0.78 -17.11 0.56
N ILE A 402 -0.18 -17.71 -0.16
CA ILE A 402 -0.23 -17.74 -1.65
C ILE A 402 -0.07 -16.34 -2.28
N ALA A 403 -0.62 -15.30 -1.63
CA ALA A 403 -0.53 -13.92 -2.14
C ALA A 403 0.89 -13.35 -2.10
N PHE A 404 1.82 -13.96 -1.34
CA PHE A 404 3.21 -13.53 -1.21
C PHE A 404 4.21 -14.58 -1.74
N GLN A 405 3.73 -15.54 -2.53
CA GLN A 405 4.57 -16.45 -3.32
C GLN A 405 4.81 -15.89 -4.73
N ILE A 406 5.95 -16.29 -5.32
CA ILE A 406 6.21 -16.00 -6.73
C ILE A 406 5.29 -16.86 -7.59
N ALA A 407 4.66 -16.26 -8.58
CA ALA A 407 3.81 -17.00 -9.50
C ALA A 407 4.60 -18.09 -10.25
N TRP A 408 4.12 -19.33 -10.21
CA TRP A 408 4.73 -20.46 -10.90
C TRP A 408 4.98 -20.18 -12.39
N SER A 409 4.06 -19.45 -13.05
CA SER A 409 4.23 -19.03 -14.45
C SER A 409 5.46 -18.17 -14.66
N ALA A 410 5.80 -17.28 -13.73
CA ALA A 410 7.02 -16.46 -13.80
C ALA A 410 8.28 -17.31 -13.61
N ILE A 411 8.29 -18.24 -12.64
CA ILE A 411 9.42 -19.16 -12.43
C ILE A 411 9.71 -19.97 -13.70
N TRP A 412 8.66 -20.59 -14.26
CA TRP A 412 8.83 -21.39 -15.48
C TRP A 412 9.22 -20.55 -16.69
N ALA A 413 8.65 -19.36 -16.87
CA ALA A 413 9.05 -18.46 -17.96
C ALA A 413 10.53 -18.10 -17.89
N MET A 414 11.03 -17.79 -16.68
CA MET A 414 12.44 -17.44 -16.49
C MET A 414 13.37 -18.67 -16.57
N ALA A 415 12.91 -19.85 -16.14
CA ALA A 415 13.66 -21.09 -16.33
C ALA A 415 13.81 -21.43 -17.81
N VAL A 416 12.74 -21.31 -18.60
CA VAL A 416 12.79 -21.51 -20.06
C VAL A 416 13.71 -20.49 -20.72
N LEU A 417 13.65 -19.22 -20.31
CA LEU A 417 14.57 -18.18 -20.83
C LEU A 417 16.02 -18.54 -20.51
N ASN A 418 16.30 -19.01 -19.29
CA ASN A 418 17.65 -19.45 -18.88
C ASN A 418 18.15 -20.62 -19.75
N ILE A 419 17.31 -21.64 -19.98
CA ILE A 419 17.61 -22.78 -20.85
C ILE A 419 17.87 -22.31 -22.27
N LEU A 420 17.05 -21.38 -22.79
CA LEU A 420 17.23 -20.82 -24.14
C LEU A 420 18.58 -20.10 -24.28
N ILE A 421 18.93 -19.27 -23.31
CA ILE A 421 20.25 -18.60 -23.29
C ILE A 421 21.36 -19.64 -23.27
N PHE A 422 21.25 -20.67 -22.39
CA PHE A 422 22.24 -21.75 -22.34
C PHE A 422 22.41 -22.46 -23.68
N VAL A 423 21.31 -22.85 -24.34
CA VAL A 423 21.33 -23.53 -25.65
C VAL A 423 21.94 -22.65 -26.74
N LEU A 424 21.61 -21.33 -26.75
CA LEU A 424 22.19 -20.37 -27.70
C LEU A 424 23.71 -20.23 -27.48
N VAL A 425 24.16 -20.08 -26.21
CA VAL A 425 25.57 -19.96 -25.88
C VAL A 425 26.33 -21.25 -26.28
N LEU A 426 25.78 -22.40 -25.93
CA LEU A 426 26.36 -23.70 -26.31
C LEU A 426 26.44 -23.86 -27.83
N GLY A 427 25.40 -23.48 -28.55
CA GLY A 427 25.39 -23.51 -30.03
C GLY A 427 26.46 -22.60 -30.65
N MET A 428 26.63 -21.38 -30.10
CA MET A 428 27.68 -20.45 -30.52
C MET A 428 29.08 -21.03 -30.27
N LEU A 429 29.30 -21.66 -29.11
CA LEU A 429 30.59 -22.32 -28.75
C LEU A 429 30.93 -23.46 -29.71
N VAL A 430 29.97 -24.36 -29.98
CA VAL A 430 30.17 -25.47 -30.94
C VAL A 430 30.46 -24.93 -32.32
N LYS A 431 29.72 -23.90 -32.80
CA LYS A 431 29.99 -23.27 -34.10
C LYS A 431 31.35 -22.60 -34.16
N SER A 432 31.78 -21.92 -33.10
CA SER A 432 33.09 -21.27 -33.00
C SER A 432 34.26 -22.30 -33.07
N ARG A 433 34.10 -23.43 -32.39
CA ARG A 433 35.11 -24.51 -32.42
C ARG A 433 35.22 -25.19 -33.77
N ASN A 434 34.12 -25.27 -34.53
CA ASN A 434 34.11 -25.90 -35.85
C ASN A 434 34.55 -24.95 -36.94
N GLN A 435 34.87 -23.70 -36.66
CA GLN A 435 35.41 -22.77 -37.68
C GLN A 435 36.85 -23.19 -38.01
N LYS A 436 37.09 -23.45 -39.34
CA LYS A 436 38.44 -23.67 -39.82
C LYS A 436 39.29 -22.45 -39.53
N ILE A 437 40.52 -22.71 -39.03
CA ILE A 437 41.53 -21.68 -38.80
C ILE A 437 41.70 -20.87 -40.10
N ARG A 438 41.30 -19.58 -40.09
CA ARG A 438 41.40 -18.71 -41.27
C ARG A 438 42.74 -17.98 -41.36
N HIS A 439 43.49 -17.93 -40.30
CA HIS A 439 44.76 -17.24 -40.18
C HIS A 439 45.79 -18.15 -39.51
N GLY A 440 47.01 -18.15 -39.99
CA GLY A 440 48.11 -18.93 -39.44
C GLY A 440 48.89 -19.69 -40.57
N LEU A 441 50.10 -20.14 -40.24
CA LEU A 441 50.99 -20.80 -41.17
C LEU A 441 50.40 -22.05 -41.85
N GLU A 442 49.50 -22.76 -41.12
CA GLU A 442 48.79 -23.94 -41.67
C GLU A 442 47.87 -23.60 -42.84
N THR A 443 47.39 -22.36 -42.94
CA THR A 443 46.55 -21.94 -44.07
C THR A 443 47.35 -21.62 -45.34
N LEU A 444 48.71 -21.51 -45.23
CA LEU A 444 49.61 -21.29 -46.31
C LEU A 444 49.98 -22.58 -47.00
N VAL A 445 49.90 -23.72 -46.35
CA VAL A 445 50.15 -25.02 -46.96
C VAL A 445 49.12 -25.30 -48.03
N GLY A 446 49.58 -25.61 -49.27
CA GLY A 446 48.72 -25.77 -50.43
C GLY A 446 48.36 -24.48 -51.18
N ALA A 447 48.71 -23.30 -50.61
CA ALA A 447 48.45 -22.02 -51.29
C ALA A 447 49.38 -21.87 -52.48
N LYS A 448 48.81 -21.24 -53.56
CA LYS A 448 49.58 -20.88 -54.75
C LYS A 448 50.15 -19.47 -54.59
N GLY A 449 51.35 -19.28 -55.11
CA GLY A 449 52.07 -18.02 -55.09
C GLY A 449 52.87 -17.81 -56.40
N ARG A 450 53.69 -16.77 -56.40
CA ARG A 450 54.61 -16.48 -57.52
C ARG A 450 56.00 -16.14 -57.00
N ALA A 451 57.03 -16.69 -57.57
CA ALA A 451 58.41 -16.37 -57.28
C ALA A 451 58.72 -14.90 -57.69
N LEU A 452 59.32 -14.11 -56.77
CA LEU A 452 59.73 -12.72 -57.05
C LEU A 452 61.08 -12.64 -57.80
N GLY A 453 61.93 -13.63 -57.67
CA GLY A 453 63.23 -13.77 -58.33
C GLY A 453 63.53 -15.26 -58.52
N ASP A 454 64.73 -15.56 -59.07
CA ASP A 454 65.20 -16.95 -59.18
C ASP A 454 65.43 -17.53 -57.79
N ILE A 455 64.83 -18.70 -57.48
CA ILE A 455 64.98 -19.44 -56.25
C ILE A 455 65.91 -20.60 -56.50
N ASN A 456 67.15 -20.50 -56.00
CA ASN A 456 68.17 -21.52 -56.21
C ASN A 456 68.39 -22.45 -55.01
N LEU A 457 67.76 -22.34 -53.94
CA LEU A 457 67.54 -23.04 -52.69
C LEU A 457 66.73 -22.17 -51.81
N GLU A 458 67.06 -20.88 -51.67
CA GLU A 458 66.31 -19.87 -50.92
C GLU A 458 65.98 -18.68 -51.84
N GLY A 459 64.84 -18.03 -51.59
CA GLY A 459 64.36 -16.89 -52.34
C GLY A 459 63.16 -16.26 -51.67
N GLN A 460 62.48 -15.38 -52.48
CA GLN A 460 61.25 -14.73 -52.01
C GLN A 460 60.12 -14.99 -52.99
N ALA A 461 58.94 -15.15 -52.43
CA ALA A 461 57.73 -15.32 -53.21
C ALA A 461 56.54 -14.56 -52.63
N VAL A 462 55.61 -14.14 -53.47
CA VAL A 462 54.33 -13.60 -53.05
C VAL A 462 53.31 -14.71 -52.92
N ILE A 463 52.82 -14.95 -51.69
CA ILE A 463 51.85 -15.98 -51.38
C ILE A 463 50.68 -15.30 -50.64
N LYS A 464 49.45 -15.39 -51.19
CA LYS A 464 48.25 -14.71 -50.68
C LYS A 464 48.38 -13.18 -50.50
N GLY A 465 49.26 -12.54 -51.34
CA GLY A 465 49.49 -11.09 -51.28
C GLY A 465 50.59 -10.63 -50.33
N GLU A 466 51.23 -11.53 -49.61
CA GLU A 466 52.33 -11.25 -48.69
C GLU A 466 53.64 -11.82 -49.22
N ILE A 467 54.77 -11.15 -48.97
CA ILE A 467 56.11 -11.59 -49.36
C ILE A 467 56.65 -12.53 -48.26
N TRP A 468 56.97 -13.74 -48.66
CA TRP A 468 57.50 -14.79 -47.78
C TRP A 468 58.90 -15.24 -48.27
N ASN A 469 59.75 -15.56 -47.29
CA ASN A 469 60.97 -16.29 -47.58
C ASN A 469 60.60 -17.74 -47.87
N VAL A 470 61.11 -18.23 -48.98
CA VAL A 470 60.80 -19.58 -49.48
C VAL A 470 62.08 -20.39 -49.71
N HIS A 471 61.97 -21.70 -49.47
CA HIS A 471 63.01 -22.68 -49.78
C HIS A 471 62.45 -23.67 -50.81
N SER A 472 63.24 -24.03 -51.76
CA SER A 472 62.86 -25.04 -52.76
C SER A 472 64.07 -26.03 -52.96
N ASN A 473 63.74 -27.30 -53.10
CA ASN A 473 64.74 -28.34 -53.38
C ASN A 473 65.16 -28.39 -54.83
N SER A 474 64.52 -27.68 -55.72
CA SER A 474 64.84 -27.55 -57.13
C SER A 474 64.85 -26.06 -57.58
N PRO A 475 65.74 -25.66 -58.51
CA PRO A 475 65.77 -24.25 -58.97
C PRO A 475 64.44 -23.86 -59.64
N ILE A 476 63.88 -22.75 -59.26
CA ILE A 476 62.66 -22.20 -59.83
C ILE A 476 62.95 -20.80 -60.38
N ALA A 477 62.66 -20.59 -61.66
CA ALA A 477 62.89 -19.31 -62.31
C ALA A 477 61.92 -18.19 -61.84
N ALA A 478 62.40 -16.94 -61.89
CA ALA A 478 61.61 -15.78 -61.60
C ALA A 478 60.24 -15.76 -62.28
N ASN A 479 59.19 -15.26 -61.56
CA ASN A 479 57.81 -15.16 -62.03
C ASN A 479 57.10 -16.51 -62.29
N LYS A 480 57.66 -17.64 -61.97
CA LYS A 480 56.99 -18.94 -62.02
C LYS A 480 55.95 -19.09 -60.93
N SER A 481 54.88 -19.84 -61.22
CA SER A 481 53.87 -20.24 -60.24
C SER A 481 54.44 -21.29 -59.30
N ILE A 482 54.25 -21.11 -58.00
CA ILE A 482 54.69 -22.02 -56.96
C ILE A 482 53.54 -22.44 -56.06
N LYS A 483 53.68 -23.60 -55.44
CA LYS A 483 52.78 -24.13 -54.43
C LYS A 483 53.53 -24.39 -53.14
N VAL A 484 52.95 -23.98 -52.01
CA VAL A 484 53.51 -24.21 -50.67
C VAL A 484 53.27 -25.64 -50.29
N MET A 485 54.33 -26.37 -50.00
CA MET A 485 54.28 -27.77 -49.54
C MET A 485 54.29 -27.84 -48.02
N ARG A 486 55.05 -26.99 -47.35
CA ARG A 486 55.21 -26.97 -45.90
C ARG A 486 55.53 -25.58 -45.39
N ALA A 487 55.07 -25.27 -44.15
CA ALA A 487 55.39 -24.02 -43.48
C ALA A 487 56.17 -24.33 -42.18
N SER A 488 57.35 -23.75 -42.04
CA SER A 488 58.22 -23.90 -40.87
C SER A 488 58.68 -22.53 -40.38
N GLY A 489 57.99 -21.97 -39.38
CA GLY A 489 58.26 -20.62 -38.89
C GLY A 489 58.06 -19.58 -39.98
N LEU A 490 59.06 -18.76 -40.29
CA LEU A 490 59.02 -17.70 -41.33
C LEU A 490 59.49 -18.18 -42.69
N LEU A 491 59.83 -19.47 -42.87
CA LEU A 491 60.28 -20.08 -44.07
C LEU A 491 59.23 -21.04 -44.63
N LEU A 492 58.87 -20.90 -45.93
CA LEU A 492 57.92 -21.78 -46.58
C LEU A 492 58.64 -22.66 -47.60
N GLU A 493 58.45 -23.97 -47.50
CA GLU A 493 58.92 -24.94 -48.47
C GLU A 493 57.99 -24.92 -49.70
N VAL A 494 58.51 -24.66 -50.89
CA VAL A 494 57.73 -24.49 -52.12
C VAL A 494 58.25 -25.35 -53.29
N GLU A 495 57.34 -25.74 -54.14
CA GLU A 495 57.62 -26.40 -55.40
C GLU A 495 57.01 -25.65 -56.59
N GLU A 496 57.56 -25.79 -57.79
CA GLU A 496 56.96 -25.20 -59.01
C GLU A 496 55.60 -25.86 -59.27
N ASP A 497 54.56 -25.05 -59.42
CA ASP A 497 53.21 -25.54 -59.71
C ASP A 497 53.07 -25.88 -61.21
N GLN A 498 53.26 -27.17 -61.51
CA GLN A 498 53.12 -27.69 -62.86
C GLN A 498 51.68 -27.81 -63.36
N SER A 499 50.68 -27.40 -62.60
CA SER A 499 49.23 -27.52 -62.94
C SER A 499 48.71 -26.37 -63.89
N VAL A 500 49.59 -25.54 -64.40
CA VAL A 500 49.25 -24.47 -65.34
C VAL A 500 49.79 -24.77 -66.74
N TYR A 501 49.28 -25.80 -67.37
CA TYR A 501 49.30 -26.04 -68.81
C TYR A 501 47.97 -26.66 -69.21
#